data_798493432b309f937cc5a53132cd608a
#
_entry.id   798493432b309f937cc5a53132cd608a
#
_cell.length_a   1.000
_cell.length_b   1.000
_cell.length_c   1.000
_cell.angle_alpha   90.00
_cell.angle_beta   90.00
_cell.angle_gamma   90.00
#
_symmetry.space_group_name_H-M   'P 1'
#
loop_
_entity.id
_entity.type
_entity.pdbx_description
1 polymer ?
#
loop_
_entity_poly.entity_id
_entity_poly.type
_entity_poly.pdbx_seq_one_letter_code
_entity_poly.pdbx_strand_id
1 'polypeptide(L)'
;MNTNYYLIDYFNESPTIVQVAWSISGVFIIISTPLIVYLKFLRAHLRKIERKTAEFESEYESSLINYLYSGNEEEEISVEQQVIINKLKKCIKDPFRQKILIAVLLKLKNEISGEVAESIQRLYFQTGLVHFSLSRLKHKKWFVIAKGIRELKQFHVKEAYDDVIAHINHPKREVRKEMQLYMVNLFDFKGLDFLDILKTQLSEWDQIQLLEVLQRMENQNISNIQSWLSSSNDSVIIFALKLAKIYNQFEAKDELINLLFHNNKKIRLESIHVLRYLNALEAKEILKNNIEERSLEEQIAFFKMMEDLYEETDESFVVKYIHHENFEIKVSTLKILKVLNRERFNLIKFESSEPKYLRIVNFIENN
;
A
#
# COMPACT_ATOMS: atom_id res chain seq x y z
N MET A 1 -24.67 -29.50 61.80
CA MET A 1 -23.71 -30.59 61.93
C MET A 1 -23.38 -31.13 60.52
N ASN A 2 -22.32 -30.77 60.05
CA ASN A 2 -21.30 -31.19 59.06
C ASN A 2 -21.79 -31.86 57.75
N THR A 3 -22.34 -31.08 56.88
CA THR A 3 -22.50 -31.42 55.45
C THR A 3 -21.14 -31.61 54.72
N ASN A 4 -20.06 -31.02 55.22
CA ASN A 4 -18.72 -31.13 54.66
C ASN A 4 -18.08 -32.53 54.77
N TYR A 5 -18.40 -33.30 55.85
CA TYR A 5 -17.86 -34.65 56.00
C TYR A 5 -18.51 -35.64 55.02
N TYR A 6 -19.79 -35.53 54.75
CA TYR A 6 -20.46 -36.38 53.75
C TYR A 6 -19.95 -36.24 52.34
N LEU A 7 -19.52 -35.05 51.94
CA LEU A 7 -18.95 -34.83 50.60
C LEU A 7 -17.54 -35.43 50.47
N ILE A 8 -16.75 -35.38 51.54
CA ILE A 8 -15.38 -35.95 51.57
C ILE A 8 -15.46 -37.47 51.57
N ASP A 9 -16.34 -38.06 52.39
CA ASP A 9 -16.51 -39.50 52.45
C ASP A 9 -17.04 -40.05 51.14
N TYR A 10 -18.05 -39.39 50.52
CA TYR A 10 -18.57 -39.76 49.22
C TYR A 10 -17.51 -39.67 48.10
N PHE A 11 -16.64 -38.66 48.15
CA PHE A 11 -15.55 -38.54 47.21
C PHE A 11 -14.53 -39.70 47.35
N ASN A 12 -14.17 -40.07 48.59
CA ASN A 12 -13.19 -41.12 48.88
C ASN A 12 -13.72 -42.54 48.56
N GLU A 13 -15.04 -42.79 48.69
CA GLU A 13 -15.68 -44.07 48.38
C GLU A 13 -16.01 -44.24 46.88
N SER A 14 -15.90 -43.16 46.09
CA SER A 14 -16.20 -43.17 44.67
C SER A 14 -15.11 -43.88 43.84
N PRO A 15 -15.43 -44.52 42.67
CA PRO A 15 -14.43 -45.08 41.77
C PRO A 15 -13.41 -44.04 41.34
N THR A 16 -12.16 -44.45 41.11
CA THR A 16 -11.03 -43.58 40.76
C THR A 16 -11.31 -42.66 39.57
N ILE A 17 -12.05 -43.12 38.58
CA ILE A 17 -12.47 -42.31 37.40
C ILE A 17 -13.34 -41.11 37.84
N VAL A 18 -14.24 -41.32 38.82
CA VAL A 18 -15.14 -40.29 39.33
C VAL A 18 -14.34 -39.29 40.19
N GLN A 19 -13.39 -39.74 41.00
CA GLN A 19 -12.51 -38.87 41.78
C GLN A 19 -11.68 -37.96 40.86
N VAL A 20 -11.13 -38.49 39.74
CA VAL A 20 -10.41 -37.72 38.74
C VAL A 20 -11.31 -36.67 38.09
N ALA A 21 -12.55 -37.06 37.68
CA ALA A 21 -13.54 -36.16 37.07
C ALA A 21 -13.91 -35.01 38.03
N TRP A 22 -14.15 -35.28 39.30
CA TRP A 22 -14.45 -34.27 40.33
C TRP A 22 -13.24 -33.34 40.56
N SER A 23 -12.02 -33.88 40.61
CA SER A 23 -10.81 -33.10 40.79
C SER A 23 -10.58 -32.15 39.61
N ILE A 24 -10.76 -32.63 38.40
CA ILE A 24 -10.66 -31.79 37.16
C ILE A 24 -11.75 -30.71 37.20
N SER A 25 -13.01 -31.06 37.50
CA SER A 25 -14.09 -30.10 37.60
C SER A 25 -13.82 -29.03 38.67
N GLY A 26 -13.30 -29.41 39.80
CA GLY A 26 -12.87 -28.48 40.87
C GLY A 26 -11.81 -27.50 40.40
N VAL A 27 -10.81 -27.99 39.71
CA VAL A 27 -9.75 -27.14 39.13
C VAL A 27 -10.36 -26.15 38.10
N PHE A 28 -11.27 -26.61 37.23
CA PHE A 28 -11.95 -25.71 36.28
C PHE A 28 -12.76 -24.63 36.98
N ILE A 29 -13.48 -24.96 38.09
CA ILE A 29 -14.23 -23.97 38.86
C ILE A 29 -13.28 -22.94 39.50
N ILE A 30 -12.16 -23.39 40.07
CA ILE A 30 -11.15 -22.52 40.69
C ILE A 30 -10.56 -21.56 39.66
N ILE A 31 -10.32 -22.00 38.43
CA ILE A 31 -9.77 -21.15 37.36
C ILE A 31 -10.85 -20.23 36.75
N SER A 32 -12.06 -20.73 36.53
CA SER A 32 -13.11 -19.97 35.85
C SER A 32 -13.70 -18.85 36.71
N THR A 33 -13.80 -19.06 38.03
CA THR A 33 -14.37 -18.06 38.93
C THR A 33 -13.60 -16.73 38.96
N PRO A 34 -12.24 -16.71 39.16
CA PRO A 34 -11.46 -15.50 39.08
C PRO A 34 -11.52 -14.85 37.69
N LEU A 35 -11.55 -15.65 36.61
CA LEU A 35 -11.67 -15.15 35.24
C LEU A 35 -13.00 -14.41 35.02
N ILE A 36 -14.10 -14.95 35.51
CA ILE A 36 -15.43 -14.30 35.43
C ILE A 36 -15.43 -12.98 36.20
N VAL A 37 -14.87 -12.97 37.43
CA VAL A 37 -14.76 -11.74 38.23
C VAL A 37 -13.90 -10.70 37.52
N TYR A 38 -12.75 -11.11 37.00
CA TYR A 38 -11.86 -10.24 36.22
C TYR A 38 -12.58 -9.66 34.97
N LEU A 39 -13.30 -10.48 34.21
CA LEU A 39 -14.07 -10.01 33.05
C LEU A 39 -15.18 -9.02 33.43
N LYS A 40 -15.89 -9.26 34.55
CA LYS A 40 -16.89 -8.29 35.06
C LYS A 40 -16.24 -6.97 35.44
N PHE A 41 -15.11 -7.02 36.14
CA PHE A 41 -14.34 -5.82 36.49
C PHE A 41 -13.86 -5.06 35.26
N LEU A 42 -13.27 -5.79 34.29
CA LEU A 42 -12.81 -5.22 33.04
C LEU A 42 -13.96 -4.55 32.23
N ARG A 43 -15.11 -5.21 32.14
CA ARG A 43 -16.30 -4.64 31.49
C ARG A 43 -16.80 -3.38 32.21
N ALA A 44 -16.84 -3.38 33.52
CA ALA A 44 -17.23 -2.19 34.30
C ALA A 44 -16.27 -1.04 34.09
N HIS A 45 -14.96 -1.32 34.06
CA HIS A 45 -13.91 -0.33 33.78
C HIS A 45 -14.04 0.24 32.36
N LEU A 46 -14.21 -0.62 31.34
CA LEU A 46 -14.39 -0.19 29.94
C LEU A 46 -15.65 0.66 29.76
N ARG A 47 -16.79 0.27 30.35
CA ARG A 47 -18.02 1.09 30.32
C ARG A 47 -17.86 2.46 30.97
N LYS A 48 -17.03 2.55 32.03
CA LYS A 48 -16.72 3.86 32.68
C LYS A 48 -15.89 4.74 31.75
N ILE A 49 -14.89 4.15 31.06
CA ILE A 49 -14.08 4.87 30.08
C ILE A 49 -14.95 5.33 28.91
N GLU A 50 -15.77 4.43 28.37
CA GLU A 50 -16.67 4.71 27.22
C GLU A 50 -17.64 5.85 27.55
N ARG A 51 -18.27 5.85 28.74
CA ARG A 51 -19.16 6.92 29.18
C ARG A 51 -18.43 8.25 29.27
N LYS A 52 -17.24 8.28 29.90
CA LYS A 52 -16.42 9.51 29.95
C LYS A 52 -15.97 9.99 28.58
N THR A 53 -15.66 9.04 27.67
CA THR A 53 -15.29 9.40 26.29
C THR A 53 -16.46 10.06 25.60
N ALA A 54 -17.68 9.48 25.68
CA ALA A 54 -18.87 10.05 25.07
C ALA A 54 -19.24 11.43 25.65
N GLU A 55 -19.07 11.63 26.96
CA GLU A 55 -19.29 12.94 27.60
C GLU A 55 -18.32 14.01 27.03
N PHE A 56 -17.01 13.68 26.90
CA PHE A 56 -16.03 14.62 26.35
C PHE A 56 -16.19 14.82 24.84
N GLU A 57 -16.54 13.77 24.08
CA GLU A 57 -16.83 13.88 22.66
C GLU A 57 -17.96 14.88 22.41
N SER A 58 -19.08 14.76 23.15
CA SER A 58 -20.21 15.70 23.05
C SER A 58 -19.84 17.11 23.46
N GLU A 59 -19.03 17.29 24.53
CA GLU A 59 -18.54 18.60 24.95
C GLU A 59 -17.68 19.26 23.87
N TYR A 60 -16.79 18.47 23.23
CA TYR A 60 -15.90 18.98 22.20
C TYR A 60 -16.65 19.24 20.90
N GLU A 61 -17.55 18.36 20.46
CA GLU A 61 -18.38 18.59 19.28
C GLU A 61 -19.15 19.92 19.41
N SER A 62 -19.80 20.16 20.55
CA SER A 62 -20.49 21.43 20.81
C SER A 62 -19.54 22.64 20.79
N SER A 63 -18.35 22.50 21.40
CA SER A 63 -17.36 23.59 21.41
C SER A 63 -16.81 23.87 19.99
N LEU A 64 -16.63 22.82 19.16
CA LEU A 64 -16.16 22.94 17.79
C LEU A 64 -17.22 23.57 16.87
N ILE A 65 -18.47 23.15 17.01
CA ILE A 65 -19.61 23.76 16.29
C ILE A 65 -19.64 25.25 16.59
N ASN A 66 -19.59 25.66 17.87
CA ASN A 66 -19.57 27.09 18.24
C ASN A 66 -18.34 27.82 17.68
N TYR A 67 -17.15 27.16 17.64
CA TYR A 67 -15.95 27.74 17.04
C TYR A 67 -16.13 28.00 15.54
N LEU A 68 -16.76 27.08 14.81
CA LEU A 68 -16.99 27.21 13.38
C LEU A 68 -18.03 28.31 13.05
N TYR A 69 -19.07 28.42 13.85
CA TYR A 69 -20.12 29.43 13.64
C TYR A 69 -19.78 30.84 14.15
N SER A 70 -18.78 30.99 15.03
CA SER A 70 -18.33 32.31 15.55
C SER A 70 -17.20 32.94 14.73
N GLY A 71 -16.86 32.36 13.56
CA GLY A 71 -15.92 32.93 12.60
C GLY A 71 -16.51 34.16 11.90
N ASN A 72 -15.72 35.22 11.72
CA ASN A 72 -16.05 36.34 10.86
C ASN A 72 -15.50 36.13 9.47
N GLU A 73 -16.09 36.75 8.44
CA GLU A 73 -15.61 36.74 7.04
C GLU A 73 -14.20 37.35 6.86
N GLU A 74 -13.74 38.15 7.82
CA GLU A 74 -12.38 38.66 7.89
C GLU A 74 -11.52 37.63 8.63
N GLU A 75 -10.53 37.03 8.00
CA GLU A 75 -9.64 35.96 8.47
C GLU A 75 -9.08 36.08 9.93
N GLU A 76 -9.50 37.05 10.70
CA GLU A 76 -9.10 37.28 12.09
C GLU A 76 -9.92 36.43 13.08
N ILE A 77 -9.20 35.93 14.10
CA ILE A 77 -9.80 35.11 15.16
C ILE A 77 -10.75 35.99 15.99
N SER A 78 -12.04 35.65 16.00
CA SER A 78 -13.01 36.36 16.82
C SER A 78 -12.72 36.20 18.33
N VAL A 79 -13.23 37.14 19.15
CA VAL A 79 -13.09 37.06 20.61
C VAL A 79 -13.69 35.76 21.15
N GLU A 80 -14.81 35.33 20.58
CA GLU A 80 -15.48 34.06 20.94
C GLU A 80 -14.65 32.84 20.59
N GLN A 81 -14.05 32.81 19.40
CA GLN A 81 -13.12 31.77 18.99
C GLN A 81 -11.91 31.72 19.94
N GLN A 82 -11.37 32.86 20.34
CA GLN A 82 -10.24 32.91 21.28
C GLN A 82 -10.57 32.32 22.65
N VAL A 83 -11.79 32.52 23.13
CA VAL A 83 -12.28 31.94 24.39
C VAL A 83 -12.33 30.42 24.28
N ILE A 84 -12.84 29.89 23.15
CA ILE A 84 -12.93 28.46 22.89
C ILE A 84 -11.52 27.83 22.78
N ILE A 85 -10.61 28.47 22.05
CA ILE A 85 -9.21 28.03 21.93
C ILE A 85 -8.58 27.92 23.32
N ASN A 86 -8.76 28.92 24.16
CA ASN A 86 -8.20 28.94 25.52
C ASN A 86 -8.82 27.85 26.41
N LYS A 87 -10.12 27.55 26.25
CA LYS A 87 -10.78 26.42 26.92
C LYS A 87 -10.16 25.13 26.52
N LEU A 88 -10.00 24.90 25.21
CA LEU A 88 -9.41 23.64 24.64
C LEU A 88 -7.94 23.50 25.06
N LYS A 89 -7.14 24.57 25.06
CA LYS A 89 -5.74 24.57 25.57
C LYS A 89 -5.63 24.08 27.02
N LYS A 90 -6.62 24.35 27.87
CA LYS A 90 -6.64 23.81 29.23
C LYS A 90 -6.93 22.31 29.25
N CYS A 91 -7.82 21.87 28.38
CA CYS A 91 -8.21 20.46 28.29
C CYS A 91 -7.07 19.54 27.80
N ILE A 92 -6.21 19.99 26.90
CA ILE A 92 -5.12 19.19 26.33
C ILE A 92 -3.98 18.87 27.31
N LYS A 93 -3.97 19.46 28.50
CA LYS A 93 -3.03 19.09 29.57
C LYS A 93 -3.27 17.66 30.09
N ASP A 94 -4.50 17.15 29.97
CA ASP A 94 -4.85 15.76 30.27
C ASP A 94 -4.66 14.88 29.03
N PRO A 95 -3.78 13.87 29.05
CA PRO A 95 -3.53 12.97 27.90
C PRO A 95 -4.78 12.23 27.41
N PHE A 96 -5.74 11.93 28.31
CA PHE A 96 -6.98 11.27 27.93
C PHE A 96 -7.89 12.22 27.14
N ARG A 97 -8.12 13.42 27.65
CA ARG A 97 -8.91 14.47 26.98
C ARG A 97 -8.30 14.89 25.65
N GLN A 98 -6.98 15.03 25.60
CA GLN A 98 -6.24 15.35 24.39
C GLN A 98 -6.46 14.31 23.27
N LYS A 99 -6.39 13.01 23.62
CA LYS A 99 -6.63 11.92 22.66
C LYS A 99 -8.05 12.00 22.07
N ILE A 100 -9.04 12.33 22.90
CA ILE A 100 -10.43 12.47 22.48
C ILE A 100 -10.59 13.70 21.58
N LEU A 101 -10.02 14.84 21.94
CA LEU A 101 -10.10 16.05 21.14
C LEU A 101 -9.48 15.86 19.74
N ILE A 102 -8.32 15.22 19.64
CA ILE A 102 -7.71 14.87 18.33
C ILE A 102 -8.66 13.96 17.52
N ALA A 103 -9.30 12.97 18.16
CA ALA A 103 -10.21 12.07 17.47
C ALA A 103 -11.46 12.79 16.93
N VAL A 104 -12.02 13.71 17.72
CA VAL A 104 -13.19 14.52 17.31
C VAL A 104 -12.82 15.47 16.17
N LEU A 105 -11.66 16.15 16.25
CA LEU A 105 -11.17 17.01 15.17
C LEU A 105 -10.97 16.22 13.87
N LEU A 106 -10.40 15.02 13.94
CA LEU A 106 -10.20 14.16 12.77
C LEU A 106 -11.53 13.65 12.19
N LYS A 107 -12.48 13.28 13.05
CA LYS A 107 -13.82 12.88 12.62
C LYS A 107 -14.48 13.99 11.81
N LEU A 108 -14.55 15.19 12.38
CA LEU A 108 -15.15 16.35 11.72
C LEU A 108 -14.41 16.74 10.43
N LYS A 109 -13.08 16.75 10.44
CA LYS A 109 -12.29 17.05 9.24
C LYS A 109 -12.55 16.08 8.09
N ASN A 110 -12.82 14.79 8.38
CA ASN A 110 -13.10 13.80 7.37
C ASN A 110 -14.53 13.84 6.84
N GLU A 111 -15.48 14.40 7.61
CA GLU A 111 -16.89 14.53 7.24
C GLU A 111 -17.17 15.84 6.48
N ILE A 112 -16.28 16.84 6.58
CA ILE A 112 -16.48 18.20 6.06
C ILE A 112 -15.33 18.55 5.12
N SER A 113 -15.63 19.29 4.05
CA SER A 113 -14.65 19.78 3.07
C SER A 113 -14.65 21.30 2.98
N GLY A 114 -13.68 21.87 2.25
CA GLY A 114 -13.57 23.31 2.02
C GLY A 114 -13.11 24.10 3.25
N GLU A 115 -13.53 25.37 3.37
CA GLU A 115 -13.09 26.33 4.39
C GLU A 115 -13.27 25.85 5.84
N VAL A 116 -14.28 25.03 6.08
CA VAL A 116 -14.54 24.48 7.41
C VAL A 116 -13.46 23.47 7.80
N ALA A 117 -13.00 22.63 6.87
CA ALA A 117 -11.88 21.70 7.12
C ALA A 117 -10.58 22.45 7.40
N GLU A 118 -10.34 23.58 6.73
CA GLU A 118 -9.21 24.45 6.99
C GLU A 118 -9.29 25.11 8.38
N SER A 119 -10.48 25.52 8.80
CA SER A 119 -10.72 26.07 10.15
C SER A 119 -10.43 25.04 11.24
N ILE A 120 -10.78 23.78 11.05
CA ILE A 120 -10.42 22.68 11.95
C ILE A 120 -8.89 22.47 11.98
N GLN A 121 -8.24 22.59 10.85
CA GLN A 121 -6.78 22.50 10.77
C GLN A 121 -6.13 23.67 11.51
N ARG A 122 -6.59 24.91 11.30
CA ARG A 122 -6.12 26.07 12.06
C ARG A 122 -6.27 25.87 13.57
N LEU A 123 -7.40 25.35 14.02
CA LEU A 123 -7.65 25.05 15.43
C LEU A 123 -6.68 24.03 16.01
N TYR A 124 -6.31 22.99 15.23
CA TYR A 124 -5.30 22.01 15.63
C TYR A 124 -3.93 22.65 15.91
N PHE A 125 -3.52 23.63 15.08
CA PHE A 125 -2.29 24.40 15.31
C PHE A 125 -2.44 25.37 16.49
N GLN A 126 -3.52 26.14 16.55
CA GLN A 126 -3.76 27.17 17.58
C GLN A 126 -3.86 26.56 18.97
N THR A 127 -4.41 25.39 19.13
CA THR A 127 -4.46 24.66 20.41
C THR A 127 -3.11 24.11 20.83
N GLY A 128 -2.15 23.97 19.90
CA GLY A 128 -0.84 23.37 20.16
C GLY A 128 -0.84 21.83 20.11
N LEU A 129 -1.92 21.19 19.62
CA LEU A 129 -2.01 19.74 19.46
C LEU A 129 -0.93 19.17 18.53
N VAL A 130 -0.46 19.98 17.57
CA VAL A 130 0.64 19.61 16.66
C VAL A 130 1.90 19.17 17.42
N HIS A 131 2.24 19.84 18.53
CA HIS A 131 3.42 19.49 19.33
C HIS A 131 3.33 18.09 19.95
N PHE A 132 2.12 17.62 20.23
CA PHE A 132 1.92 16.25 20.71
C PHE A 132 2.17 15.22 19.62
N SER A 133 1.67 15.47 18.42
CA SER A 133 1.89 14.56 17.31
C SER A 133 3.38 14.53 16.93
N LEU A 134 4.08 15.67 16.95
CA LEU A 134 5.52 15.76 16.79
C LEU A 134 6.28 15.01 17.91
N SER A 135 5.87 15.18 19.18
CA SER A 135 6.52 14.47 20.30
C SER A 135 6.40 12.93 20.18
N ARG A 136 5.33 12.44 19.57
CA ARG A 136 5.14 11.01 19.31
C ARG A 136 6.16 10.43 18.34
N LEU A 137 6.71 11.23 17.44
CA LEU A 137 7.74 10.76 16.49
C LEU A 137 9.01 10.31 17.20
N LYS A 138 9.30 10.84 18.39
CA LYS A 138 10.47 10.50 19.21
C LYS A 138 10.20 9.39 20.24
N HIS A 139 9.02 8.74 20.17
CA HIS A 139 8.62 7.73 21.15
C HIS A 139 9.29 6.37 20.86
N LYS A 140 9.57 5.58 21.93
CA LYS A 140 10.18 4.25 21.79
C LYS A 140 9.27 3.18 21.15
N LYS A 141 7.95 3.34 21.27
CA LYS A 141 6.97 2.35 20.76
C LYS A 141 6.56 2.72 19.34
N TRP A 142 6.78 1.81 18.40
CA TRP A 142 6.55 2.00 16.98
C TRP A 142 5.10 2.44 16.64
N PHE A 143 4.10 1.89 17.34
CA PHE A 143 2.70 2.24 17.08
C PHE A 143 2.35 3.68 17.50
N VAL A 144 3.11 4.25 18.46
CA VAL A 144 2.95 5.66 18.85
C VAL A 144 3.54 6.56 17.77
N ILE A 145 4.70 6.19 17.22
CA ILE A 145 5.33 6.88 16.08
C ILE A 145 4.40 6.86 14.88
N ALA A 146 3.94 5.68 14.45
CA ALA A 146 3.03 5.52 13.31
C ALA A 146 1.75 6.35 13.48
N LYS A 147 1.19 6.38 14.70
CA LYS A 147 0.03 7.23 15.02
C LYS A 147 0.33 8.71 14.88
N GLY A 148 1.51 9.16 15.35
CA GLY A 148 1.96 10.56 15.23
C GLY A 148 2.06 10.98 13.77
N ILE A 149 2.72 10.17 12.92
CA ILE A 149 2.84 10.43 11.48
C ILE A 149 1.46 10.51 10.81
N ARG A 150 0.56 9.56 11.15
CA ARG A 150 -0.80 9.55 10.59
C ARG A 150 -1.58 10.82 10.95
N GLU A 151 -1.50 11.27 12.19
CA GLU A 151 -2.14 12.51 12.64
C GLU A 151 -1.58 13.73 11.90
N LEU A 152 -0.25 13.84 11.78
CA LEU A 152 0.40 14.92 11.02
C LEU A 152 -0.03 14.92 9.54
N LYS A 153 -0.13 13.74 8.92
CA LYS A 153 -0.65 13.57 7.57
C LYS A 153 -2.09 14.07 7.44
N GLN A 154 -2.98 13.62 8.35
CA GLN A 154 -4.40 13.96 8.30
C GLN A 154 -4.66 15.45 8.55
N PHE A 155 -3.83 16.13 9.36
CA PHE A 155 -3.90 17.57 9.57
C PHE A 155 -3.05 18.37 8.57
N HIS A 156 -2.45 17.75 7.55
CA HIS A 156 -1.64 18.40 6.52
C HIS A 156 -0.48 19.24 7.08
N VAL A 157 0.22 18.72 8.10
CA VAL A 157 1.36 19.39 8.73
C VAL A 157 2.61 19.17 7.88
N LYS A 158 2.87 20.06 6.91
CA LYS A 158 4.04 19.98 6.01
C LYS A 158 5.35 20.28 6.72
N GLU A 159 5.33 21.07 7.75
CA GLU A 159 6.49 21.48 8.56
C GLU A 159 7.17 20.30 9.28
N ALA A 160 6.47 19.19 9.41
CA ALA A 160 7.01 17.98 10.02
C ALA A 160 7.85 17.12 9.05
N TYR A 161 8.17 17.60 7.84
CA TYR A 161 8.88 16.83 6.80
C TYR A 161 10.15 16.17 7.33
N ASP A 162 11.07 16.93 7.92
CA ASP A 162 12.37 16.44 8.39
C ASP A 162 12.23 15.42 9.52
N ASP A 163 11.32 15.64 10.46
CA ASP A 163 11.04 14.72 11.54
C ASP A 163 10.42 13.39 11.03
N VAL A 164 9.59 13.45 9.99
CA VAL A 164 8.90 12.28 9.43
C VAL A 164 9.83 11.48 8.52
N ILE A 165 10.61 12.14 7.62
CA ILE A 165 11.53 11.46 6.70
C ILE A 165 12.63 10.68 7.43
N ALA A 166 13.01 11.10 8.65
CA ALA A 166 13.95 10.38 9.49
C ALA A 166 13.53 8.93 9.79
N HIS A 167 12.24 8.60 9.59
CA HIS A 167 11.70 7.25 9.80
C HIS A 167 11.68 6.37 8.55
N ILE A 168 12.27 6.80 7.44
CA ILE A 168 12.22 6.08 6.16
C ILE A 168 12.72 4.63 6.24
N ASN A 169 13.77 4.39 6.98
CA ASN A 169 14.36 3.06 7.16
C ASN A 169 14.04 2.46 8.54
N HIS A 170 12.94 2.89 9.17
CA HIS A 170 12.52 2.36 10.47
C HIS A 170 12.30 0.83 10.39
N PRO A 171 12.74 0.03 11.41
CA PRO A 171 12.66 -1.44 11.39
C PRO A 171 11.21 -1.97 11.26
N LYS A 172 10.22 -1.25 11.80
CA LYS A 172 8.80 -1.62 11.69
C LYS A 172 8.19 -1.07 10.42
N ARG A 173 7.62 -1.97 9.60
CA ARG A 173 6.98 -1.66 8.33
C ARG A 173 5.85 -0.63 8.45
N GLU A 174 5.05 -0.73 9.52
CA GLU A 174 3.90 0.14 9.76
C GLU A 174 4.31 1.62 9.89
N VAL A 175 5.50 1.87 10.48
CA VAL A 175 6.04 3.24 10.57
C VAL A 175 6.50 3.73 9.20
N ARG A 176 7.23 2.89 8.45
CA ARG A 176 7.66 3.25 7.07
C ARG A 176 6.48 3.54 6.16
N LYS A 177 5.43 2.71 6.24
CA LYS A 177 4.19 2.90 5.47
C LYS A 177 3.52 4.25 5.77
N GLU A 178 3.34 4.61 7.04
CA GLU A 178 2.73 5.91 7.38
C GLU A 178 3.62 7.08 6.93
N MET A 179 4.94 6.94 7.01
CA MET A 179 5.90 7.92 6.50
C MET A 179 5.76 8.09 4.97
N GLN A 180 5.77 6.99 4.21
CA GLN A 180 5.62 7.00 2.75
C GLN A 180 4.30 7.64 2.33
N LEU A 181 3.20 7.28 2.99
CA LEU A 181 1.89 7.89 2.74
C LEU A 181 1.83 9.36 3.14
N TYR A 182 2.53 9.78 4.21
CA TYR A 182 2.65 11.18 4.57
C TYR A 182 3.36 11.97 3.47
N MET A 183 4.48 11.45 2.98
CA MET A 183 5.26 12.11 1.93
C MET A 183 4.44 12.32 0.67
N VAL A 184 3.82 11.26 0.15
CA VAL A 184 3.07 11.34 -1.11
C VAL A 184 1.77 12.14 -0.96
N ASN A 185 1.04 12.04 0.17
CA ASN A 185 -0.20 12.81 0.36
C ASN A 185 0.02 14.33 0.50
N LEU A 186 1.19 14.76 1.00
CA LEU A 186 1.44 16.19 1.28
C LEU A 186 2.34 16.86 0.25
N PHE A 187 3.13 16.09 -0.50
CA PHE A 187 4.12 16.62 -1.42
C PHE A 187 3.98 16.07 -2.84
N ASP A 188 2.89 15.36 -3.11
CA ASP A 188 2.55 14.80 -4.43
C ASP A 188 3.71 13.95 -5.00
N PHE A 189 4.00 14.04 -6.28
CA PHE A 189 5.10 13.31 -6.92
C PHE A 189 6.48 13.63 -6.33
N LYS A 190 6.69 14.85 -5.85
CA LYS A 190 7.92 15.23 -5.13
C LYS A 190 8.07 14.44 -3.82
N GLY A 191 6.96 14.01 -3.24
CA GLY A 191 6.98 13.14 -2.08
C GLY A 191 7.61 11.77 -2.34
N LEU A 192 7.81 11.36 -3.60
CA LEU A 192 8.52 10.14 -3.98
C LEU A 192 10.06 10.24 -3.88
N ASP A 193 10.62 11.42 -3.66
CA ASP A 193 12.07 11.61 -3.52
C ASP A 193 12.67 10.75 -2.38
N PHE A 194 11.85 10.24 -1.47
CA PHE A 194 12.29 9.27 -0.48
C PHE A 194 12.81 7.96 -1.10
N LEU A 195 12.44 7.64 -2.34
CA LEU A 195 12.91 6.43 -3.04
C LEU A 195 14.43 6.45 -3.26
N ASP A 196 15.04 7.63 -3.39
CA ASP A 196 16.50 7.78 -3.58
C ASP A 196 17.31 7.30 -2.38
N ILE A 197 16.72 7.37 -1.16
CA ILE A 197 17.37 7.02 0.10
C ILE A 197 16.77 5.79 0.79
N LEU A 198 15.82 5.11 0.14
CA LEU A 198 15.14 3.94 0.67
C LEU A 198 16.07 2.71 0.62
N LYS A 199 16.49 2.21 1.79
CA LYS A 199 17.32 1.00 1.92
C LYS A 199 16.50 -0.28 2.12
N THR A 200 15.28 -0.15 2.62
CA THR A 200 14.39 -1.28 2.88
C THR A 200 13.57 -1.64 1.64
N GLN A 201 13.08 -2.89 1.58
CA GLN A 201 12.19 -3.28 0.49
C GLN A 201 10.85 -2.54 0.56
N LEU A 202 10.37 -2.07 -0.60
CA LEU A 202 9.04 -1.56 -0.83
C LEU A 202 8.14 -2.73 -1.25
N SER A 203 7.24 -3.19 -0.38
CA SER A 203 6.39 -4.33 -0.69
C SER A 203 5.39 -4.00 -1.81
N GLU A 204 4.89 -5.01 -2.51
CA GLU A 204 3.87 -4.83 -3.56
C GLU A 204 2.63 -4.10 -3.03
N TRP A 205 2.23 -4.40 -1.79
CA TRP A 205 1.10 -3.72 -1.14
C TRP A 205 1.38 -2.22 -0.88
N ASP A 206 2.61 -1.88 -0.46
CA ASP A 206 2.99 -0.48 -0.27
C ASP A 206 3.00 0.26 -1.62
N GLN A 207 3.51 -0.39 -2.69
CA GLN A 207 3.48 0.15 -4.05
C GLN A 207 2.04 0.42 -4.53
N ILE A 208 1.11 -0.53 -4.32
CA ILE A 208 -0.31 -0.35 -4.69
C ILE A 208 -0.91 0.85 -3.97
N GLN A 209 -0.67 1.01 -2.68
CA GLN A 209 -1.19 2.12 -1.90
C GLN A 209 -0.62 3.48 -2.32
N LEU A 210 0.67 3.53 -2.68
CA LEU A 210 1.28 4.73 -3.23
C LEU A 210 0.66 5.09 -4.58
N LEU A 211 0.49 4.11 -5.47
CA LEU A 211 -0.17 4.33 -6.77
C LEU A 211 -1.60 4.80 -6.62
N GLU A 212 -2.37 4.26 -5.67
CA GLU A 212 -3.74 4.71 -5.39
C GLU A 212 -3.79 6.19 -5.01
N VAL A 213 -2.83 6.67 -4.23
CA VAL A 213 -2.74 8.09 -3.86
C VAL A 213 -2.35 8.93 -5.07
N LEU A 214 -1.30 8.50 -5.82
CA LEU A 214 -0.78 9.24 -6.97
C LEU A 214 -1.80 9.38 -8.10
N GLN A 215 -2.63 8.36 -8.35
CA GLN A 215 -3.67 8.40 -9.38
C GLN A 215 -4.76 9.45 -9.15
N ARG A 216 -4.90 9.94 -7.91
CA ARG A 216 -5.87 11.00 -7.56
C ARG A 216 -5.32 12.41 -7.78
N MET A 217 -4.07 12.53 -8.18
CA MET A 217 -3.39 13.82 -8.35
C MET A 217 -3.51 14.33 -9.78
N GLU A 218 -3.77 15.61 -9.92
CA GLU A 218 -3.93 16.26 -11.23
C GLU A 218 -2.60 16.46 -11.94
N ASN A 219 -1.55 16.80 -11.19
CA ASN A 219 -0.23 17.06 -11.74
C ASN A 219 0.62 15.78 -11.73
N GLN A 220 0.92 15.24 -12.93
CA GLN A 220 1.56 13.93 -13.13
C GLN A 220 3.03 14.05 -13.57
N ASN A 221 3.73 15.13 -13.23
CA ASN A 221 5.13 15.28 -13.61
C ASN A 221 6.06 14.54 -12.66
N ILE A 222 6.76 13.52 -13.16
CA ILE A 222 7.72 12.71 -12.42
C ILE A 222 9.14 13.16 -12.80
N SER A 223 9.82 13.84 -11.89
CA SER A 223 11.14 14.42 -12.17
C SER A 223 12.32 13.44 -12.09
N ASN A 224 12.26 12.40 -11.26
CA ASN A 224 13.42 11.58 -10.90
C ASN A 224 13.32 10.10 -11.34
N ILE A 225 12.50 9.77 -12.33
CA ILE A 225 12.26 8.37 -12.70
C ILE A 225 13.53 7.64 -13.14
N GLN A 226 14.44 8.33 -13.83
CA GLN A 226 15.70 7.78 -14.32
C GLN A 226 16.60 7.35 -13.16
N SER A 227 16.69 8.16 -12.10
CA SER A 227 17.42 7.84 -10.87
C SER A 227 16.87 6.56 -10.23
N TRP A 228 15.55 6.42 -10.15
CA TRP A 228 14.92 5.24 -9.54
C TRP A 228 15.05 3.97 -10.38
N LEU A 229 15.07 4.08 -11.71
CA LEU A 229 15.35 2.95 -12.61
C LEU A 229 16.80 2.45 -12.47
N SER A 230 17.72 3.33 -12.05
CA SER A 230 19.13 3.01 -11.80
C SER A 230 19.43 2.71 -10.32
N SER A 231 18.42 2.54 -9.47
CA SER A 231 18.57 2.30 -8.04
C SER A 231 19.23 0.95 -7.74
N SER A 232 20.00 0.88 -6.65
CA SER A 232 20.51 -0.40 -6.12
C SER A 232 19.45 -1.25 -5.40
N ASN A 233 18.23 -0.72 -5.22
CA ASN A 233 17.12 -1.41 -4.56
C ASN A 233 16.14 -1.92 -5.61
N ASP A 234 16.13 -3.24 -5.84
CA ASP A 234 15.26 -3.89 -6.83
C ASP A 234 13.79 -3.51 -6.67
N SER A 235 13.31 -3.30 -5.45
CA SER A 235 11.90 -2.93 -5.22
C SER A 235 11.58 -1.50 -5.65
N VAL A 236 12.57 -0.61 -5.63
CA VAL A 236 12.47 0.74 -6.17
C VAL A 236 12.44 0.69 -7.70
N ILE A 237 13.31 -0.10 -8.33
CA ILE A 237 13.30 -0.30 -9.78
C ILE A 237 11.95 -0.84 -10.25
N ILE A 238 11.41 -1.88 -9.59
CA ILE A 238 10.09 -2.45 -9.94
C ILE A 238 8.98 -1.41 -9.80
N PHE A 239 9.04 -0.55 -8.79
CA PHE A 239 8.07 0.51 -8.63
C PHE A 239 8.22 1.60 -9.70
N ALA A 240 9.46 2.00 -10.02
CA ALA A 240 9.75 2.93 -11.11
C ALA A 240 9.29 2.42 -12.47
N LEU A 241 9.45 1.11 -12.77
CA LEU A 241 8.91 0.47 -13.96
C LEU A 241 7.38 0.60 -14.05
N LYS A 242 6.66 0.41 -12.94
CA LYS A 242 5.20 0.62 -12.89
C LYS A 242 4.83 2.08 -13.15
N LEU A 243 5.56 3.02 -12.55
CA LEU A 243 5.35 4.45 -12.78
C LEU A 243 5.64 4.82 -14.25
N ALA A 244 6.72 4.32 -14.82
CA ALA A 244 7.07 4.55 -16.21
C ALA A 244 5.96 4.11 -17.16
N LYS A 245 5.35 2.96 -16.90
CA LYS A 245 4.22 2.45 -17.68
C LYS A 245 2.95 3.31 -17.50
N ILE A 246 2.55 3.58 -16.24
CA ILE A 246 1.28 4.27 -15.94
C ILE A 246 1.30 5.71 -16.45
N TYR A 247 2.43 6.38 -16.33
CA TYR A 247 2.59 7.80 -16.68
C TYR A 247 3.33 8.02 -17.99
N ASN A 248 3.45 6.99 -18.84
CA ASN A 248 4.01 7.06 -20.22
C ASN A 248 5.38 7.77 -20.29
N GLN A 249 6.33 7.35 -19.43
CA GLN A 249 7.64 8.01 -19.35
C GLN A 249 8.58 7.61 -20.50
N PHE A 250 8.29 8.11 -21.70
CA PHE A 250 9.08 7.83 -22.91
C PHE A 250 10.55 8.33 -22.81
N GLU A 251 10.77 9.36 -22.04
CA GLU A 251 12.11 9.97 -21.85
C GLU A 251 13.08 9.06 -21.10
N ALA A 252 12.56 8.07 -20.34
CA ALA A 252 13.35 7.09 -19.62
C ALA A 252 13.67 5.82 -20.44
N LYS A 253 13.47 5.85 -21.76
CA LYS A 253 13.61 4.68 -22.64
C LYS A 253 15.01 4.05 -22.56
N ASP A 254 16.05 4.85 -22.51
CA ASP A 254 17.43 4.35 -22.49
C ASP A 254 17.73 3.58 -21.18
N GLU A 255 17.27 4.09 -20.04
CA GLU A 255 17.38 3.41 -18.75
C GLU A 255 16.56 2.11 -18.73
N LEU A 256 15.37 2.12 -19.32
CA LEU A 256 14.54 0.92 -19.47
C LEU A 256 15.22 -0.15 -20.33
N ILE A 257 15.89 0.23 -21.42
CA ILE A 257 16.67 -0.66 -22.26
C ILE A 257 17.86 -1.26 -21.49
N ASN A 258 18.55 -0.47 -20.67
CA ASN A 258 19.64 -0.95 -19.83
C ASN A 258 19.17 -2.03 -18.85
N LEU A 259 17.93 -1.94 -18.36
CA LEU A 259 17.33 -2.94 -17.46
C LEU A 259 17.07 -4.31 -18.12
N LEU A 260 17.12 -4.41 -19.44
CA LEU A 260 17.09 -5.70 -20.15
C LEU A 260 18.30 -6.59 -19.80
N PHE A 261 19.39 -6.01 -19.28
CA PHE A 261 20.59 -6.71 -18.85
C PHE A 261 20.74 -6.82 -17.35
N HIS A 262 19.70 -6.47 -16.58
CA HIS A 262 19.72 -6.51 -15.13
C HIS A 262 19.83 -7.95 -14.60
N ASN A 263 20.57 -8.16 -13.49
CA ASN A 263 20.75 -9.49 -12.89
C ASN A 263 19.44 -10.15 -12.45
N ASN A 264 18.48 -9.37 -11.95
CA ASN A 264 17.19 -9.87 -11.50
C ASN A 264 16.25 -10.11 -12.69
N LYS A 265 15.87 -11.38 -12.91
CA LYS A 265 14.95 -11.83 -13.98
C LYS A 265 13.60 -11.08 -13.95
N LYS A 266 13.04 -10.81 -12.76
CA LYS A 266 11.76 -10.09 -12.63
C LYS A 266 11.86 -8.68 -13.20
N ILE A 267 12.97 -7.98 -12.96
CA ILE A 267 13.22 -6.64 -13.49
C ILE A 267 13.35 -6.68 -15.01
N ARG A 268 14.11 -7.63 -15.56
CA ARG A 268 14.24 -7.78 -17.03
C ARG A 268 12.88 -8.02 -17.68
N LEU A 269 12.08 -8.92 -17.12
CA LEU A 269 10.76 -9.25 -17.64
C LEU A 269 9.79 -8.04 -17.60
N GLU A 270 9.73 -7.34 -16.47
CA GLU A 270 8.91 -6.13 -16.35
C GLU A 270 9.41 -5.02 -17.29
N SER A 271 10.73 -4.91 -17.52
CA SER A 271 11.27 -3.97 -18.48
C SER A 271 10.82 -4.26 -19.91
N ILE A 272 10.79 -5.54 -20.34
CA ILE A 272 10.23 -5.93 -21.64
C ILE A 272 8.76 -5.50 -21.75
N HIS A 273 7.96 -5.72 -20.71
CA HIS A 273 6.55 -5.33 -20.71
C HIS A 273 6.35 -3.81 -20.81
N VAL A 274 7.19 -3.02 -20.12
CA VAL A 274 7.13 -1.55 -20.17
C VAL A 274 7.57 -1.05 -21.54
N LEU A 275 8.69 -1.57 -22.08
CA LEU A 275 9.21 -1.21 -23.39
C LEU A 275 8.25 -1.55 -24.54
N ARG A 276 7.55 -2.71 -24.43
CA ARG A 276 6.45 -3.06 -25.32
C ARG A 276 5.33 -1.99 -25.26
N TYR A 277 4.89 -1.63 -24.07
CA TYR A 277 3.84 -0.63 -23.86
C TYR A 277 4.23 0.75 -24.42
N LEU A 278 5.50 1.13 -24.30
CA LEU A 278 6.05 2.37 -24.82
C LEU A 278 6.43 2.30 -26.30
N ASN A 279 6.17 1.19 -27.00
CA ASN A 279 6.48 0.98 -28.42
C ASN A 279 7.98 1.21 -28.76
N ALA A 280 8.89 0.70 -27.92
CA ALA A 280 10.32 0.88 -28.08
C ALA A 280 10.92 -0.07 -29.13
N LEU A 281 11.00 0.35 -30.41
CA LEU A 281 11.54 -0.44 -31.52
C LEU A 281 13.00 -0.85 -31.30
N GLU A 282 13.81 0.03 -30.72
CA GLU A 282 15.22 -0.25 -30.40
C GLU A 282 15.39 -1.41 -29.45
N ALA A 283 14.50 -1.54 -28.45
CA ALA A 283 14.50 -2.66 -27.52
C ALA A 283 14.17 -3.98 -28.22
N LYS A 284 13.27 -3.97 -29.21
CA LYS A 284 12.94 -5.13 -30.06
C LYS A 284 14.22 -5.65 -30.76
N GLU A 285 15.01 -4.78 -31.40
CA GLU A 285 16.22 -5.19 -32.09
C GLU A 285 17.30 -5.72 -31.13
N ILE A 286 17.45 -5.13 -29.95
CA ILE A 286 18.37 -5.63 -28.94
C ILE A 286 17.97 -7.04 -28.45
N LEU A 287 16.69 -7.25 -28.15
CA LEU A 287 16.18 -8.54 -27.70
C LEU A 287 16.28 -9.62 -28.78
N LYS A 288 16.03 -9.27 -30.04
CA LYS A 288 16.15 -10.14 -31.21
C LYS A 288 17.52 -10.81 -31.32
N ASN A 289 18.58 -10.05 -31.00
CA ASN A 289 19.96 -10.53 -31.06
C ASN A 289 20.34 -11.49 -29.91
N ASN A 290 19.59 -11.49 -28.79
CA ASN A 290 19.95 -12.22 -27.58
C ASN A 290 18.82 -13.16 -27.08
N ILE A 291 17.81 -13.43 -27.89
CA ILE A 291 16.57 -14.06 -27.42
C ILE A 291 16.77 -15.52 -26.98
N GLU A 292 17.67 -16.24 -27.62
CA GLU A 292 17.94 -17.66 -27.33
C GLU A 292 18.56 -17.87 -25.95
N GLU A 293 19.29 -16.88 -25.44
CA GLU A 293 19.91 -16.90 -24.12
C GLU A 293 18.94 -16.50 -22.98
N ARG A 294 17.74 -16.02 -23.33
CA ARG A 294 16.73 -15.53 -22.37
C ARG A 294 15.89 -16.67 -21.82
N SER A 295 15.35 -16.47 -20.62
CA SER A 295 14.39 -17.42 -20.03
C SER A 295 13.13 -17.50 -20.88
N LEU A 296 12.42 -18.63 -20.77
CA LEU A 296 11.20 -18.86 -21.54
C LEU A 296 10.16 -17.74 -21.37
N GLU A 297 9.99 -17.22 -20.16
CA GLU A 297 9.05 -16.12 -19.91
C GLU A 297 9.48 -14.81 -20.59
N GLU A 298 10.79 -14.54 -20.63
CA GLU A 298 11.31 -13.37 -21.36
C GLU A 298 11.15 -13.53 -22.87
N GLN A 299 11.35 -14.78 -23.39
CA GLN A 299 11.07 -15.08 -24.80
C GLN A 299 9.58 -14.88 -25.14
N ILE A 300 8.67 -15.38 -24.33
CA ILE A 300 7.23 -15.17 -24.53
C ILE A 300 6.90 -13.67 -24.52
N ALA A 301 7.41 -12.91 -23.56
CA ALA A 301 7.18 -11.47 -23.48
C ALA A 301 7.73 -10.72 -24.71
N PHE A 302 8.89 -11.14 -25.22
CA PHE A 302 9.48 -10.59 -26.43
C PHE A 302 8.62 -10.90 -27.68
N PHE A 303 8.17 -12.14 -27.88
CA PHE A 303 7.32 -12.44 -29.04
C PHE A 303 5.96 -11.75 -28.97
N LYS A 304 5.42 -11.50 -27.76
CA LYS A 304 4.26 -10.62 -27.57
C LYS A 304 4.57 -9.14 -27.89
N MET A 305 5.80 -8.68 -27.61
CA MET A 305 6.25 -7.34 -28.03
C MET A 305 6.36 -7.27 -29.57
N MET A 306 6.85 -8.32 -30.19
CA MET A 306 6.91 -8.41 -31.66
C MET A 306 5.52 -8.42 -32.30
N GLU A 307 4.48 -9.00 -31.68
CA GLU A 307 3.10 -8.92 -32.20
C GLU A 307 2.60 -7.47 -32.34
N ASP A 308 3.09 -6.56 -31.49
CA ASP A 308 2.69 -5.15 -31.53
C ASP A 308 3.64 -4.29 -32.38
N LEU A 309 4.93 -4.71 -32.52
CA LEU A 309 6.02 -3.90 -33.09
C LEU A 309 6.71 -4.55 -34.29
N TYR A 310 6.04 -5.49 -34.98
CA TYR A 310 6.66 -6.14 -36.17
C TYR A 310 6.87 -5.15 -37.32
N GLU A 311 7.90 -5.40 -38.11
CA GLU A 311 8.25 -4.70 -39.34
C GLU A 311 8.43 -5.73 -40.47
N GLU A 312 8.37 -5.31 -41.74
CA GLU A 312 8.55 -6.20 -42.89
C GLU A 312 9.87 -6.98 -42.83
N THR A 313 10.90 -6.36 -42.29
CA THR A 313 12.24 -6.97 -42.11
C THR A 313 12.28 -8.15 -41.13
N ASP A 314 11.24 -8.31 -40.30
CA ASP A 314 11.18 -9.35 -39.27
C ASP A 314 10.77 -10.72 -39.78
N GLU A 315 10.28 -10.84 -41.03
CA GLU A 315 9.80 -12.10 -41.60
C GLU A 315 10.81 -13.24 -41.44
N SER A 316 12.05 -13.01 -41.85
CA SER A 316 13.12 -14.03 -41.80
C SER A 316 13.41 -14.51 -40.37
N PHE A 317 13.28 -13.64 -39.40
CA PHE A 317 13.44 -13.97 -37.98
C PHE A 317 12.25 -14.77 -37.48
N VAL A 318 11.03 -14.31 -37.72
CA VAL A 318 9.80 -14.94 -37.26
C VAL A 318 9.67 -16.37 -37.77
N VAL A 319 10.03 -16.63 -39.01
CA VAL A 319 9.98 -17.97 -39.64
C VAL A 319 10.82 -19.01 -38.91
N LYS A 320 11.92 -18.63 -38.23
CA LYS A 320 12.73 -19.56 -37.44
C LYS A 320 11.98 -20.15 -36.24
N TYR A 321 10.94 -19.44 -35.74
CA TYR A 321 10.25 -19.84 -34.51
C TYR A 321 8.82 -20.34 -34.72
N ILE A 322 8.32 -20.47 -35.97
CA ILE A 322 6.95 -20.97 -36.24
C ILE A 322 6.72 -22.41 -35.76
N HIS A 323 7.80 -23.21 -35.61
CA HIS A 323 7.76 -24.55 -35.06
C HIS A 323 8.27 -24.64 -33.61
N HIS A 324 8.41 -23.53 -32.92
CA HIS A 324 8.90 -23.52 -31.55
C HIS A 324 8.06 -24.40 -30.64
N GLU A 325 8.70 -25.12 -29.69
CA GLU A 325 8.02 -26.05 -28.78
C GLU A 325 6.94 -25.38 -27.93
N ASN A 326 7.23 -24.17 -27.46
CA ASN A 326 6.29 -23.42 -26.65
C ASN A 326 5.12 -22.89 -27.50
N PHE A 327 3.90 -23.15 -27.00
CA PHE A 327 2.66 -22.81 -27.68
C PHE A 327 2.47 -21.28 -27.89
N GLU A 328 2.77 -20.45 -26.88
CA GLU A 328 2.58 -19.00 -26.98
C GLU A 328 3.50 -18.36 -28.02
N ILE A 329 4.78 -18.78 -28.04
CA ILE A 329 5.75 -18.33 -29.05
C ILE A 329 5.30 -18.72 -30.45
N LYS A 330 4.89 -19.97 -30.61
CA LYS A 330 4.36 -20.51 -31.88
C LYS A 330 3.14 -19.69 -32.38
N VAL A 331 2.21 -19.39 -31.48
CA VAL A 331 1.02 -18.59 -31.82
C VAL A 331 1.40 -17.18 -32.22
N SER A 332 2.26 -16.51 -31.44
CA SER A 332 2.71 -15.15 -31.73
C SER A 332 3.42 -15.08 -33.09
N THR A 333 4.33 -16.00 -33.38
CA THR A 333 5.07 -16.02 -34.64
C THR A 333 4.19 -16.29 -35.85
N LEU A 334 3.22 -17.21 -35.72
CA LEU A 334 2.26 -17.47 -36.80
C LEU A 334 1.31 -16.28 -37.04
N LYS A 335 0.90 -15.58 -36.01
CA LYS A 335 0.10 -14.34 -36.17
C LYS A 335 0.88 -13.27 -36.91
N ILE A 336 2.13 -13.04 -36.52
CA ILE A 336 3.00 -12.07 -37.20
C ILE A 336 3.19 -12.46 -38.67
N LEU A 337 3.51 -13.74 -38.95
CA LEU A 337 3.70 -14.24 -40.31
C LEU A 337 2.41 -14.08 -41.16
N LYS A 338 1.22 -14.34 -40.61
CA LYS A 338 -0.05 -14.13 -41.32
C LYS A 338 -0.19 -12.71 -41.84
N VAL A 339 0.31 -11.72 -41.09
CA VAL A 339 0.24 -10.30 -41.48
C VAL A 339 1.35 -9.93 -42.45
N LEU A 340 2.60 -10.35 -42.17
CA LEU A 340 3.75 -10.00 -42.98
C LEU A 340 3.75 -10.69 -44.34
N ASN A 341 3.42 -11.99 -44.38
CA ASN A 341 3.45 -12.78 -45.61
C ASN A 341 2.37 -13.86 -45.61
N ARG A 342 1.20 -13.48 -46.09
CA ARG A 342 0.00 -14.35 -46.13
C ARG A 342 0.18 -15.57 -47.03
N GLU A 343 0.94 -15.43 -48.14
CA GLU A 343 1.19 -16.57 -49.06
C GLU A 343 2.03 -17.64 -48.33
N ARG A 344 3.10 -17.23 -47.67
CA ARG A 344 3.94 -18.14 -46.90
C ARG A 344 3.20 -18.79 -45.73
N PHE A 345 2.34 -18.04 -45.04
CA PHE A 345 1.45 -18.57 -44.01
C PHE A 345 0.55 -19.69 -44.55
N ASN A 346 -0.03 -19.47 -45.74
CA ASN A 346 -0.87 -20.49 -46.41
C ASN A 346 -0.07 -21.70 -46.84
N LEU A 347 1.17 -21.55 -47.35
CA LEU A 347 2.03 -22.67 -47.69
C LEU A 347 2.33 -23.59 -46.49
N ILE A 348 2.64 -22.98 -45.34
CA ILE A 348 2.84 -23.71 -44.08
C ILE A 348 1.61 -24.54 -43.70
N LYS A 349 0.41 -24.00 -43.92
CA LYS A 349 -0.84 -24.75 -43.70
C LYS A 349 -0.96 -26.00 -44.57
N PHE A 350 -0.57 -25.91 -45.81
CA PHE A 350 -0.63 -27.07 -46.75
C PHE A 350 0.48 -28.09 -46.51
N GLU A 351 1.66 -27.67 -46.11
CA GLU A 351 2.81 -28.56 -45.91
C GLU A 351 2.77 -29.30 -44.57
N SER A 352 2.02 -28.78 -43.59
CA SER A 352 1.97 -29.35 -42.25
C SER A 352 1.00 -30.52 -42.18
N SER A 353 1.53 -31.70 -41.81
CA SER A 353 0.73 -32.92 -41.59
C SER A 353 0.37 -33.16 -40.12
N GLU A 354 0.89 -32.36 -39.18
CA GLU A 354 0.64 -32.51 -37.74
C GLU A 354 -0.75 -31.94 -37.34
N PRO A 355 -1.69 -32.79 -36.82
CA PRO A 355 -3.05 -32.35 -36.52
C PRO A 355 -3.13 -31.22 -35.46
N LYS A 356 -2.20 -31.22 -34.49
CA LYS A 356 -2.16 -30.17 -33.44
C LYS A 356 -1.73 -28.83 -34.03
N TYR A 357 -0.76 -28.81 -34.90
CA TYR A 357 -0.26 -27.63 -35.58
C TYR A 357 -1.34 -27.03 -36.48
N LEU A 358 -2.01 -27.85 -37.27
CA LEU A 358 -3.11 -27.42 -38.13
C LEU A 358 -4.27 -26.78 -37.37
N ARG A 359 -4.57 -27.25 -36.15
CA ARG A 359 -5.58 -26.60 -35.31
C ARG A 359 -5.17 -25.17 -34.91
N ILE A 360 -3.89 -24.95 -34.61
CA ILE A 360 -3.37 -23.59 -34.29
C ILE A 360 -3.47 -22.69 -35.51
N VAL A 361 -3.00 -23.16 -36.66
CA VAL A 361 -3.04 -22.40 -37.91
C VAL A 361 -4.49 -22.03 -38.28
N ASN A 362 -5.41 -23.00 -38.26
CA ASN A 362 -6.84 -22.74 -38.52
C ASN A 362 -7.46 -21.77 -37.50
N PHE A 363 -7.09 -21.84 -36.23
CA PHE A 363 -7.54 -20.87 -35.22
C PHE A 363 -7.06 -19.46 -35.54
N ILE A 364 -5.78 -19.30 -35.90
CA ILE A 364 -5.21 -17.99 -36.24
C ILE A 364 -5.79 -17.44 -37.56
N GLU A 365 -6.12 -18.31 -38.50
CA GLU A 365 -6.73 -17.90 -39.78
C GLU A 365 -8.12 -17.28 -39.57
N ASN A 366 -8.90 -17.83 -38.65
CA ASN A 366 -10.29 -17.46 -38.41
C ASN A 366 -10.46 -16.31 -37.41
N ASN A 367 -9.39 -15.89 -36.71
CA ASN A 367 -9.36 -14.75 -35.78
C ASN A 367 -8.33 -13.72 -36.22
#